data_c8c3f889d48a46bd84ba93cb18244ba4
#
_entry.id   c8c3f889d48a46bd84ba93cb18244ba4
#
_cell.length_a   1.000
_cell.length_b   1.000
_cell.length_c   1.000
_cell.angle_alpha   90.00
_cell.angle_beta   90.00
_cell.angle_gamma   90.00
#
_symmetry.space_group_name_H-M   'P 1'
#
loop_
_entity.id
_entity.type
_entity.pdbx_description
1 polymer ?
#
loop_
_entity_poly.entity_id
_entity_poly.type
_entity_poly.pdbx_seq_one_letter_code
_entity_poly.pdbx_strand_id
1 'polypeptide(L)'
;MAAPQRARLRSSKERVRDYALFVMLVGPNVALLLLFVYRPLADNIRLSFFDWNVSDPSARFVGLSNYTEWFTRSDTRQIVFNTAVFTGAAVVGSMVLGLALAMLLDRPLRGRNLVRSTVFAPFVISGAAVGLAAQFVFDPHFGLIQDLLRRIGVGVPDFYQDARWALFMVTITYVWKNLGYTFVIYLAALQGVRRDLLEAAEIDGASRWAVFRRVLLPQLRPTTFFLSITVLINSLQVFDVINVMTRGGPEGTGTTTMVYQVYVETFRNFRAGYGATVATIMFLVLLAVTYYQVRVMDRGQRQ
;
A
#
# COMPACT_ATOMS: atom_id res chain seq x y z
N MET A 1 -57.25 8.83 -2.30
CA MET A 1 -56.88 8.53 -3.70
C MET A 1 -55.80 9.52 -4.11
N ALA A 2 -54.54 9.11 -4.09
CA ALA A 2 -53.42 9.93 -4.54
C ALA A 2 -53.25 9.71 -6.04
N ALA A 3 -53.32 10.79 -6.84
CA ALA A 3 -53.13 10.75 -8.27
C ALA A 3 -51.71 10.29 -8.65
N PRO A 4 -51.53 9.44 -9.67
CA PRO A 4 -50.19 9.04 -10.10
C PRO A 4 -49.45 10.25 -10.69
N GLN A 5 -48.28 10.58 -10.12
CA GLN A 5 -47.37 11.56 -10.71
C GLN A 5 -46.95 11.06 -12.11
N ARG A 6 -47.50 11.68 -13.14
CA ARG A 6 -47.09 11.47 -14.55
C ARG A 6 -45.62 11.84 -14.67
N ALA A 7 -44.77 10.86 -14.91
CA ALA A 7 -43.37 11.07 -15.29
C ALA A 7 -43.35 12.03 -16.53
N ARG A 8 -42.97 13.28 -16.34
CA ARG A 8 -42.77 14.22 -17.45
C ARG A 8 -41.67 13.67 -18.35
N LEU A 9 -42.02 13.28 -19.54
CA LEU A 9 -41.08 12.94 -20.60
C LEU A 9 -40.21 14.17 -20.84
N ARG A 10 -38.93 14.13 -20.41
CA ARG A 10 -37.97 15.23 -20.62
C ARG A 10 -37.88 15.53 -22.11
N SER A 11 -37.96 16.83 -22.47
CA SER A 11 -37.86 17.29 -23.85
C SER A 11 -36.50 16.93 -24.43
N SER A 12 -36.44 16.76 -25.77
CA SER A 12 -35.17 16.50 -26.48
C SER A 12 -34.11 17.57 -26.18
N LYS A 13 -34.51 18.83 -26.04
CA LYS A 13 -33.62 19.97 -25.69
C LYS A 13 -33.07 19.87 -24.25
N GLU A 14 -33.86 19.39 -23.29
CA GLU A 14 -33.39 19.18 -21.93
C GLU A 14 -32.36 18.06 -21.87
N ARG A 15 -32.57 16.97 -22.61
CA ARG A 15 -31.59 15.86 -22.71
C ARG A 15 -30.27 16.34 -23.33
N VAL A 16 -30.32 17.11 -24.42
CA VAL A 16 -29.08 17.63 -25.04
C VAL A 16 -28.33 18.55 -24.07
N ARG A 17 -29.04 19.42 -23.35
CA ARG A 17 -28.42 20.28 -22.33
C ARG A 17 -27.80 19.46 -21.19
N ASP A 18 -28.49 18.44 -20.71
CA ASP A 18 -27.97 17.57 -19.63
C ASP A 18 -26.71 16.79 -20.11
N TYR A 19 -26.69 16.29 -21.34
CA TYR A 19 -25.50 15.68 -21.95
C TYR A 19 -24.36 16.68 -22.14
N ALA A 20 -24.65 17.87 -22.59
CA ALA A 20 -23.63 18.92 -22.73
C ALA A 20 -23.01 19.32 -21.40
N LEU A 21 -23.83 19.46 -20.34
CA LEU A 21 -23.35 19.71 -18.98
C LEU A 21 -22.54 18.52 -18.45
N PHE A 22 -22.98 17.30 -18.68
CA PHE A 22 -22.24 16.10 -18.29
C PHE A 22 -20.86 16.06 -18.97
N VAL A 23 -20.80 16.26 -20.29
CA VAL A 23 -19.53 16.27 -21.04
C VAL A 23 -18.64 17.43 -20.59
N MET A 24 -19.20 18.59 -20.31
CA MET A 24 -18.45 19.76 -19.83
C MET A 24 -17.84 19.53 -18.44
N LEU A 25 -18.55 18.85 -17.53
CA LEU A 25 -18.08 18.62 -16.16
C LEU A 25 -17.19 17.38 -16.05
N VAL A 26 -17.53 16.30 -16.74
CA VAL A 26 -16.83 15.01 -16.64
C VAL A 26 -15.73 14.88 -17.70
N GLY A 27 -15.94 15.48 -18.89
CA GLY A 27 -15.05 15.39 -20.04
C GLY A 27 -13.59 15.77 -19.73
N PRO A 28 -13.32 16.92 -19.11
CA PRO A 28 -11.95 17.31 -18.78
C PRO A 28 -11.25 16.32 -17.86
N ASN A 29 -11.96 15.78 -16.85
CA ASN A 29 -11.41 14.78 -15.94
C ASN A 29 -11.08 13.48 -16.70
N VAL A 30 -12.01 12.98 -17.50
CA VAL A 30 -11.80 11.78 -18.32
C VAL A 30 -10.64 11.99 -19.32
N ALA A 31 -10.56 13.15 -19.95
CA ALA A 31 -9.47 13.48 -20.86
C ALA A 31 -8.11 13.46 -20.16
N LEU A 32 -8.02 14.04 -18.95
CA LEU A 32 -6.80 13.99 -18.13
C LEU A 32 -6.44 12.56 -17.73
N LEU A 33 -7.41 11.75 -17.31
CA LEU A 33 -7.18 10.34 -17.01
C LEU A 33 -6.67 9.56 -18.23
N LEU A 34 -7.28 9.75 -19.39
CA LEU A 34 -6.84 9.09 -20.62
C LEU A 34 -5.43 9.51 -21.02
N LEU A 35 -5.11 10.80 -20.91
CA LEU A 35 -3.81 11.34 -21.34
C LEU A 35 -2.68 11.01 -20.35
N PHE A 36 -2.91 11.13 -19.05
CA PHE A 36 -1.85 11.04 -18.03
C PHE A 36 -1.78 9.69 -17.30
N VAL A 37 -2.82 8.86 -17.39
CA VAL A 37 -2.85 7.55 -16.74
C VAL A 37 -2.90 6.43 -17.76
N TYR A 38 -3.94 6.40 -18.61
CA TYR A 38 -4.14 5.25 -19.51
C TYR A 38 -3.14 5.21 -20.67
N ARG A 39 -2.79 6.38 -21.23
CA ARG A 39 -1.80 6.43 -22.31
C ARG A 39 -0.41 6.00 -21.84
N PRO A 40 0.19 6.53 -20.75
CA PRO A 40 1.48 6.05 -20.24
C PRO A 40 1.44 4.56 -19.83
N LEU A 41 0.31 4.07 -19.31
CA LEU A 41 0.15 2.65 -19.02
C LEU A 41 0.22 1.80 -20.29
N ALA A 42 -0.51 2.20 -21.34
CA ALA A 42 -0.48 1.51 -22.62
C ALA A 42 0.92 1.57 -23.27
N ASP A 43 1.58 2.73 -23.21
CA ASP A 43 2.95 2.90 -23.69
C ASP A 43 3.94 2.03 -22.90
N ASN A 44 3.80 1.93 -21.56
CA ASN A 44 4.61 1.04 -20.74
C ASN A 44 4.43 -0.44 -21.14
N ILE A 45 3.17 -0.90 -21.30
CA ILE A 45 2.88 -2.27 -21.73
C ILE A 45 3.47 -2.52 -23.13
N ARG A 46 3.37 -1.56 -24.06
CA ARG A 46 3.98 -1.65 -25.39
C ARG A 46 5.49 -1.76 -25.27
N LEU A 47 6.15 -0.87 -24.53
CA LEU A 47 7.61 -0.83 -24.38
C LEU A 47 8.18 -2.09 -23.74
N SER A 48 7.40 -2.84 -22.96
CA SER A 48 7.84 -4.12 -22.39
C SER A 48 8.22 -5.19 -23.45
N PHE A 49 7.74 -5.05 -24.69
CA PHE A 49 8.07 -5.91 -25.82
C PHE A 49 9.26 -5.42 -26.65
N PHE A 50 9.90 -4.33 -26.22
CA PHE A 50 11.01 -3.72 -26.95
C PHE A 50 12.28 -3.72 -26.10
N ASP A 51 13.41 -3.89 -26.75
CA ASP A 51 14.71 -3.51 -26.22
C ASP A 51 14.83 -2.00 -26.47
N TRP A 52 14.68 -1.23 -25.40
CA TRP A 52 14.66 0.20 -25.45
C TRP A 52 15.43 0.82 -24.29
N ASN A 53 16.20 1.85 -24.62
CA ASN A 53 16.93 2.67 -23.67
C ASN A 53 16.38 4.11 -23.72
N VAL A 54 16.22 4.75 -22.56
CA VAL A 54 15.75 6.14 -22.47
C VAL A 54 16.64 7.11 -23.26
N SER A 55 17.93 6.80 -23.41
CA SER A 55 18.91 7.65 -24.08
C SER A 55 18.98 7.42 -25.60
N ASP A 56 18.34 6.36 -26.12
CA ASP A 56 18.36 6.01 -27.55
C ASP A 56 16.92 5.93 -28.09
N PRO A 57 16.57 6.74 -29.08
CA PRO A 57 15.21 6.69 -29.66
C PRO A 57 14.96 5.40 -30.47
N SER A 58 15.97 4.58 -30.75
CA SER A 58 15.82 3.34 -31.51
C SER A 58 15.32 2.20 -30.62
N ALA A 59 14.00 2.02 -30.57
CA ALA A 59 13.39 0.87 -29.92
C ALA A 59 13.37 -0.36 -30.86
N ARG A 60 14.07 -1.45 -30.51
CA ARG A 60 14.04 -2.70 -31.26
C ARG A 60 13.00 -3.66 -30.69
N PHE A 61 12.08 -4.13 -31.52
CA PHE A 61 11.10 -5.13 -31.08
C PHE A 61 11.79 -6.47 -30.79
N VAL A 62 11.61 -7.00 -29.56
CA VAL A 62 12.19 -8.25 -29.09
C VAL A 62 11.14 -9.27 -28.62
N GLY A 63 9.87 -9.00 -28.85
CA GLY A 63 8.76 -9.88 -28.46
C GLY A 63 8.76 -10.17 -26.96
N LEU A 64 8.77 -11.43 -26.57
CA LEU A 64 8.71 -11.87 -25.16
C LEU A 64 10.10 -12.06 -24.52
N SER A 65 11.19 -11.64 -25.15
CA SER A 65 12.55 -11.86 -24.65
C SER A 65 12.77 -11.27 -23.25
N ASN A 66 12.29 -10.05 -22.99
CA ASN A 66 12.38 -9.42 -21.68
C ASN A 66 11.63 -10.22 -20.60
N TYR A 67 10.47 -10.79 -20.93
CA TYR A 67 9.70 -11.64 -20.02
C TYR A 67 10.44 -12.95 -19.74
N THR A 68 10.97 -13.60 -20.78
CA THR A 68 11.74 -14.83 -20.62
C THR A 68 12.96 -14.58 -19.75
N GLU A 69 13.70 -13.50 -19.99
CA GLU A 69 14.83 -13.09 -19.16
C GLU A 69 14.42 -12.92 -17.70
N TRP A 70 13.32 -12.20 -17.43
CA TRP A 70 12.87 -11.95 -16.06
C TRP A 70 12.54 -13.26 -15.33
N PHE A 71 11.88 -14.22 -15.97
CA PHE A 71 11.56 -15.51 -15.34
C PHE A 71 12.76 -16.44 -15.16
N THR A 72 13.82 -16.30 -15.95
CA THR A 72 15.01 -17.15 -15.89
C THR A 72 16.15 -16.56 -15.06
N ARG A 73 16.09 -15.30 -14.74
CA ARG A 73 17.11 -14.59 -13.99
C ARG A 73 17.16 -15.08 -12.53
N SER A 74 18.37 -15.31 -12.03
CA SER A 74 18.58 -15.93 -10.69
C SER A 74 18.09 -15.10 -9.52
N ASP A 75 18.12 -13.75 -9.65
CA ASP A 75 17.74 -12.81 -8.60
C ASP A 75 16.21 -12.53 -8.53
N THR A 76 15.47 -12.84 -9.60
CA THR A 76 14.00 -12.61 -9.65
C THR A 76 13.27 -13.28 -8.51
N ARG A 77 13.62 -14.51 -8.15
CA ARG A 77 13.00 -15.22 -7.03
C ARG A 77 13.16 -14.45 -5.72
N GLN A 78 14.36 -13.94 -5.46
CA GLN A 78 14.63 -13.15 -4.25
C GLN A 78 13.85 -11.83 -4.24
N ILE A 79 13.78 -11.13 -5.37
CA ILE A 79 13.05 -9.87 -5.51
C ILE A 79 11.54 -10.08 -5.28
N VAL A 80 10.96 -11.13 -5.85
CA VAL A 80 9.56 -11.50 -5.64
C VAL A 80 9.31 -11.86 -4.17
N PHE A 81 10.19 -12.65 -3.57
CA PHE A 81 10.12 -13.01 -2.16
C PHE A 81 10.19 -11.77 -1.24
N ASN A 82 11.15 -10.87 -1.48
CA ASN A 82 11.26 -9.61 -0.74
C ASN A 82 10.00 -8.77 -0.85
N THR A 83 9.46 -8.64 -2.07
CA THR A 83 8.21 -7.91 -2.33
C THR A 83 7.04 -8.51 -1.56
N ALA A 84 6.89 -9.83 -1.59
CA ALA A 84 5.81 -10.53 -0.91
C ALA A 84 5.93 -10.42 0.62
N VAL A 85 7.13 -10.65 1.17
CA VAL A 85 7.38 -10.56 2.63
C VAL A 85 7.20 -9.13 3.12
N PHE A 86 7.82 -8.17 2.43
CA PHE A 86 7.68 -6.74 2.78
C PHE A 86 6.21 -6.30 2.75
N THR A 87 5.51 -6.56 1.65
CA THR A 87 4.10 -6.16 1.48
C THR A 87 3.20 -6.86 2.49
N GLY A 88 3.36 -8.17 2.67
CA GLY A 88 2.59 -8.94 3.65
C GLY A 88 2.78 -8.43 5.08
N ALA A 89 4.04 -8.22 5.48
CA ALA A 89 4.36 -7.67 6.80
C ALA A 89 3.88 -6.22 6.97
N ALA A 90 3.99 -5.39 5.94
CA ALA A 90 3.50 -4.02 5.94
C ALA A 90 1.97 -3.97 6.12
N VAL A 91 1.22 -4.79 5.36
CA VAL A 91 -0.24 -4.86 5.46
C VAL A 91 -0.66 -5.37 6.84
N VAL A 92 -0.20 -6.55 7.22
CA VAL A 92 -0.59 -7.18 8.51
C VAL A 92 -0.12 -6.33 9.68
N GLY A 93 1.14 -5.90 9.70
CA GLY A 93 1.72 -5.11 10.77
C GLY A 93 1.01 -3.77 10.97
N SER A 94 0.83 -3.00 9.89
CA SER A 94 0.16 -1.70 9.99
C SER A 94 -1.31 -1.83 10.41
N MET A 95 -2.03 -2.83 9.90
CA MET A 95 -3.44 -3.02 10.23
C MET A 95 -3.64 -3.54 11.66
N VAL A 96 -2.86 -4.53 12.08
CA VAL A 96 -2.99 -5.10 13.43
C VAL A 96 -2.59 -4.06 14.48
N LEU A 97 -1.44 -3.40 14.31
CA LEU A 97 -0.98 -2.39 15.25
C LEU A 97 -1.87 -1.14 15.21
N GLY A 98 -2.35 -0.74 14.02
CA GLY A 98 -3.28 0.37 13.85
C GLY A 98 -4.61 0.14 14.55
N LEU A 99 -5.20 -1.05 14.41
CA LEU A 99 -6.42 -1.44 15.12
C LEU A 99 -6.19 -1.49 16.63
N ALA A 100 -5.09 -2.11 17.08
CA ALA A 100 -4.77 -2.19 18.50
C ALA A 100 -4.64 -0.80 19.15
N LEU A 101 -3.92 0.12 18.49
CA LEU A 101 -3.81 1.50 18.96
C LEU A 101 -5.14 2.26 18.90
N ALA A 102 -5.95 2.04 17.86
CA ALA A 102 -7.26 2.66 17.74
C ALA A 102 -8.18 2.23 18.89
N MET A 103 -8.23 0.94 19.22
CA MET A 103 -8.99 0.42 20.35
C MET A 103 -8.48 0.94 21.70
N LEU A 104 -7.16 1.12 21.86
CA LEU A 104 -6.58 1.68 23.07
C LEU A 104 -6.95 3.16 23.25
N LEU A 105 -6.95 3.94 22.17
CA LEU A 105 -7.17 5.39 22.18
C LEU A 105 -8.62 5.82 21.87
N ASP A 106 -9.53 4.87 21.68
CA ASP A 106 -10.98 5.15 21.59
C ASP A 106 -11.57 5.54 22.95
N ARG A 107 -10.89 5.20 24.04
CA ARG A 107 -11.30 5.54 25.39
C ARG A 107 -11.07 7.02 25.70
N PRO A 108 -11.83 7.61 26.65
CA PRO A 108 -11.64 9.00 27.11
C PRO A 108 -10.36 9.12 27.97
N LEU A 109 -9.20 9.25 27.31
CA LEU A 109 -7.90 9.42 27.96
C LEU A 109 -7.51 10.91 27.96
N ARG A 110 -6.91 11.37 29.07
CA ARG A 110 -6.29 12.70 29.11
C ARG A 110 -5.11 12.74 28.15
N GLY A 111 -5.01 13.78 27.31
CA GLY A 111 -3.93 13.93 26.34
C GLY A 111 -4.08 13.09 25.05
N ARG A 112 -5.23 12.41 24.85
CA ARG A 112 -5.47 11.55 23.67
C ARG A 112 -5.17 12.24 22.32
N ASN A 113 -5.47 13.54 22.22
CA ASN A 113 -5.25 14.28 20.97
C ASN A 113 -3.76 14.45 20.67
N LEU A 114 -2.93 14.68 21.70
CA LEU A 114 -1.48 14.73 21.53
C LEU A 114 -0.93 13.37 21.06
N VAL A 115 -1.36 12.27 21.69
CA VAL A 115 -0.94 10.92 21.29
C VAL A 115 -1.39 10.62 19.87
N ARG A 116 -2.63 10.96 19.50
CA ARG A 116 -3.14 10.80 18.12
C ARG A 116 -2.29 11.55 17.11
N SER A 117 -1.95 12.82 17.38
CA SER A 117 -1.09 13.61 16.50
C SER A 117 0.32 13.03 16.39
N THR A 118 0.92 12.58 17.49
CA THR A 118 2.25 11.97 17.49
C THR A 118 2.30 10.66 16.71
N VAL A 119 1.28 9.80 16.85
CA VAL A 119 1.18 8.53 16.11
C VAL A 119 0.95 8.79 14.61
N PHE A 120 0.22 9.85 14.26
CA PHE A 120 -0.05 10.19 12.86
C PHE A 120 1.11 10.93 12.17
N ALA A 121 1.95 11.64 12.93
CA ALA A 121 3.02 12.48 12.40
C ALA A 121 3.97 11.75 11.42
N PRO A 122 4.44 10.51 11.68
CA PRO A 122 5.32 9.79 10.75
C PRO A 122 4.71 9.57 9.37
N PHE A 123 3.39 9.40 9.29
CA PHE A 123 2.70 9.19 8.01
C PHE A 123 2.78 10.43 7.11
N VAL A 124 2.71 11.63 7.68
CA VAL A 124 2.74 12.90 6.94
C VAL A 124 4.15 13.24 6.43
N ILE A 125 5.18 12.74 7.10
CA ILE A 125 6.58 12.96 6.71
C ILE A 125 6.89 12.18 5.43
N SER A 126 7.71 12.74 4.54
CA SER A 126 8.13 12.02 3.32
C SER A 126 8.88 10.73 3.68
N GLY A 127 8.71 9.68 2.87
CA GLY A 127 9.38 8.42 3.12
C GLY A 127 10.90 8.51 3.06
N ALA A 128 11.44 9.40 2.23
CA ALA A 128 12.88 9.66 2.18
C ALA A 128 13.40 10.26 3.51
N ALA A 129 12.69 11.22 4.11
CA ALA A 129 13.07 11.79 5.40
C ALA A 129 12.96 10.77 6.54
N VAL A 130 11.91 9.94 6.52
CA VAL A 130 11.76 8.81 7.44
C VAL A 130 12.89 7.81 7.27
N GLY A 131 13.25 7.46 6.04
CA GLY A 131 14.37 6.57 5.73
C GLY A 131 15.71 7.11 6.25
N LEU A 132 15.96 8.42 6.07
CA LEU A 132 17.17 9.08 6.59
C LEU A 132 17.21 9.03 8.13
N ALA A 133 16.10 9.37 8.80
CA ALA A 133 16.01 9.26 10.26
C ALA A 133 16.24 7.82 10.74
N ALA A 134 15.68 6.84 10.04
CA ALA A 134 15.87 5.42 10.34
C ALA A 134 17.33 4.99 10.18
N GLN A 135 18.08 5.52 9.20
CA GLN A 135 19.51 5.24 9.08
C GLN A 135 20.28 5.62 10.38
N PHE A 136 19.98 6.77 10.98
CA PHE A 136 20.59 7.15 12.26
C PHE A 136 20.14 6.25 13.42
N VAL A 137 18.87 5.83 13.43
CA VAL A 137 18.34 4.96 14.49
C VAL A 137 18.97 3.57 14.46
N PHE A 138 19.20 3.02 13.27
CA PHE A 138 19.74 1.67 13.05
C PHE A 138 21.25 1.65 12.76
N ASP A 139 21.95 2.80 12.88
CA ASP A 139 23.39 2.85 12.58
C ASP A 139 24.17 1.87 13.43
N PRO A 140 25.12 1.08 12.85
CA PRO A 140 25.86 0.04 13.56
C PRO A 140 26.91 0.57 14.56
N HIS A 141 27.22 1.88 14.56
CA HIS A 141 28.25 2.46 15.43
C HIS A 141 27.64 3.32 16.56
N PHE A 142 26.65 4.12 16.24
CA PHE A 142 26.05 5.11 17.16
C PHE A 142 24.52 5.09 17.18
N GLY A 143 23.89 4.09 16.57
CA GLY A 143 22.44 3.99 16.48
C GLY A 143 21.75 3.69 17.81
N LEU A 144 20.58 4.27 18.02
CA LEU A 144 19.78 4.09 19.23
C LEU A 144 19.40 2.63 19.47
N ILE A 145 19.07 1.88 18.41
CA ILE A 145 18.69 0.46 18.51
C ILE A 145 19.89 -0.36 19.00
N GLN A 146 21.08 -0.06 18.49
CA GLN A 146 22.30 -0.76 18.91
C GLN A 146 22.61 -0.52 20.40
N ASP A 147 22.55 0.74 20.85
CA ASP A 147 22.78 1.07 22.25
C ASP A 147 21.78 0.36 23.17
N LEU A 148 20.50 0.37 22.79
CA LEU A 148 19.44 -0.32 23.54
C LEU A 148 19.68 -1.83 23.63
N LEU A 149 19.99 -2.50 22.51
CA LEU A 149 20.21 -3.95 22.46
C LEU A 149 21.44 -4.34 23.30
N ARG A 150 22.52 -3.56 23.23
CA ARG A 150 23.73 -3.77 24.06
C ARG A 150 23.44 -3.65 25.56
N ARG A 151 22.63 -2.66 25.98
CA ARG A 151 22.25 -2.47 27.39
C ARG A 151 21.46 -3.62 27.97
N ILE A 152 20.64 -4.30 27.17
CA ILE A 152 19.85 -5.47 27.59
C ILE A 152 20.59 -6.80 27.36
N GLY A 153 21.89 -6.76 26.93
CA GLY A 153 22.73 -7.94 26.74
C GLY A 153 22.37 -8.79 25.50
N VAL A 154 21.63 -8.23 24.55
CA VAL A 154 21.26 -8.92 23.30
C VAL A 154 22.31 -8.62 22.23
N GLY A 155 22.73 -9.65 21.50
CA GLY A 155 23.63 -9.48 20.35
C GLY A 155 22.99 -8.58 19.29
N VAL A 156 23.76 -7.62 18.80
CA VAL A 156 23.28 -6.65 17.81
C VAL A 156 23.32 -7.27 16.41
N PRO A 157 22.18 -7.37 15.72
CA PRO A 157 22.16 -7.85 14.34
C PRO A 157 22.87 -6.85 13.41
N ASP A 158 23.45 -7.37 12.33
CA ASP A 158 24.01 -6.52 11.28
C ASP A 158 22.90 -6.12 10.31
N PHE A 159 22.31 -4.97 10.57
CA PHE A 159 21.18 -4.46 9.77
C PHE A 159 21.57 -4.04 8.35
N TYR A 160 22.85 -3.88 8.06
CA TYR A 160 23.30 -3.38 6.75
C TYR A 160 24.04 -4.40 5.91
N GLN A 161 24.48 -5.52 6.50
CA GLN A 161 25.23 -6.55 5.78
C GLN A 161 24.51 -7.87 5.67
N ASP A 162 23.51 -8.13 6.53
CA ASP A 162 22.64 -9.29 6.42
C ASP A 162 21.32 -8.92 5.74
N ALA A 163 21.01 -9.61 4.64
CA ALA A 163 19.81 -9.34 3.83
C ALA A 163 18.50 -9.47 4.61
N ARG A 164 18.42 -10.41 5.57
CA ARG A 164 17.20 -10.64 6.36
C ARG A 164 16.98 -9.50 7.34
N TRP A 165 18.06 -9.07 8.04
CA TRP A 165 17.99 -7.96 8.98
C TRP A 165 17.79 -6.63 8.28
N ALA A 166 18.36 -6.43 7.10
CA ALA A 166 18.12 -5.26 6.26
C ALA A 166 16.64 -5.19 5.82
N LEU A 167 16.06 -6.30 5.35
CA LEU A 167 14.65 -6.35 4.98
C LEU A 167 13.73 -6.11 6.18
N PHE A 168 14.06 -6.66 7.35
CA PHE A 168 13.35 -6.41 8.60
C PHE A 168 13.39 -4.92 8.96
N MET A 169 14.59 -4.31 8.96
CA MET A 169 14.79 -2.89 9.27
C MET A 169 13.95 -1.97 8.38
N VAL A 170 13.98 -2.19 7.06
CA VAL A 170 13.17 -1.42 6.11
C VAL A 170 11.69 -1.65 6.35
N THR A 171 11.28 -2.90 6.61
CA THR A 171 9.89 -3.26 6.83
C THR A 171 9.32 -2.62 8.11
N ILE A 172 10.02 -2.71 9.23
CA ILE A 172 9.55 -2.12 10.50
C ILE A 172 9.48 -0.60 10.41
N THR A 173 10.42 0.04 9.74
CA THR A 173 10.41 1.49 9.45
C THR A 173 9.17 1.87 8.64
N TYR A 174 8.86 1.11 7.62
CA TYR A 174 7.67 1.34 6.79
C TYR A 174 6.37 1.11 7.57
N VAL A 175 6.29 0.04 8.35
CA VAL A 175 5.13 -0.24 9.22
C VAL A 175 4.92 0.90 10.20
N TRP A 176 5.97 1.37 10.87
CA TRP A 176 5.89 2.52 11.79
C TRP A 176 5.39 3.78 11.09
N LYS A 177 5.90 4.08 9.89
CA LYS A 177 5.45 5.21 9.09
C LYS A 177 3.95 5.13 8.77
N ASN A 178 3.46 3.96 8.35
CA ASN A 178 2.08 3.78 7.89
C ASN A 178 1.08 3.48 9.03
N LEU A 179 1.58 3.20 10.23
CA LEU A 179 0.77 2.94 11.41
C LEU A 179 -0.25 4.05 11.69
N GLY A 180 0.19 5.31 11.55
CA GLY A 180 -0.67 6.48 11.76
C GLY A 180 -1.89 6.52 10.85
N TYR A 181 -1.73 6.15 9.58
CA TYR A 181 -2.83 6.09 8.62
C TYR A 181 -3.87 5.04 9.00
N THR A 182 -3.44 3.80 9.25
CA THR A 182 -4.35 2.71 9.62
C THR A 182 -5.03 2.98 10.96
N PHE A 183 -4.29 3.52 11.92
CA PHE A 183 -4.80 3.94 13.23
C PHE A 183 -5.94 4.97 13.12
N VAL A 184 -5.76 6.06 12.35
CA VAL A 184 -6.77 7.12 12.24
C VAL A 184 -8.05 6.60 11.57
N ILE A 185 -7.91 5.79 10.52
CA ILE A 185 -9.07 5.22 9.81
C ILE A 185 -9.82 4.22 10.70
N TYR A 186 -9.11 3.33 11.44
CA TYR A 186 -9.77 2.45 12.40
C TYR A 186 -10.42 3.20 13.55
N LEU A 187 -9.77 4.25 14.05
CA LEU A 187 -10.35 5.07 15.12
C LEU A 187 -11.65 5.77 14.68
N ALA A 188 -11.69 6.29 13.45
CA ALA A 188 -12.92 6.86 12.89
C ALA A 188 -14.01 5.79 12.72
N ALA A 189 -13.65 4.59 12.28
CA ALA A 189 -14.60 3.49 12.15
C ALA A 189 -15.15 3.02 13.51
N LEU A 190 -14.31 2.96 14.56
CA LEU A 190 -14.73 2.60 15.92
C LEU A 190 -15.75 3.60 16.49
N GLN A 191 -15.61 4.89 16.18
CA GLN A 191 -16.56 5.91 16.60
C GLN A 191 -17.93 5.77 15.92
N GLY A 192 -18.01 5.10 14.77
CA GLY A 192 -19.25 4.77 14.07
C GLY A 192 -19.90 3.45 14.49
N VAL A 193 -19.26 2.67 15.36
CA VAL A 193 -19.80 1.39 15.85
C VAL A 193 -21.00 1.63 16.75
N ARG A 194 -22.05 0.86 16.55
CA ARG A 194 -23.27 0.90 17.35
C ARG A 194 -23.00 0.41 18.77
N ARG A 195 -23.05 1.34 19.73
CA ARG A 195 -22.78 1.04 21.15
C ARG A 195 -23.83 0.15 21.77
N ASP A 196 -25.09 0.29 21.34
CA ASP A 196 -26.21 -0.56 21.79
C ASP A 196 -25.93 -2.07 21.57
N LEU A 197 -25.24 -2.44 20.48
CA LEU A 197 -24.87 -3.84 20.23
C LEU A 197 -23.77 -4.33 21.16
N LEU A 198 -22.84 -3.45 21.55
CA LEU A 198 -21.77 -3.78 22.48
C LEU A 198 -22.33 -3.95 23.90
N GLU A 199 -23.21 -3.04 24.34
CA GLU A 199 -23.89 -3.09 25.64
C GLU A 199 -24.81 -4.32 25.74
N ALA A 200 -25.58 -4.64 24.70
CA ALA A 200 -26.41 -5.84 24.67
C ALA A 200 -25.56 -7.12 24.83
N ALA A 201 -24.44 -7.23 24.13
CA ALA A 201 -23.54 -8.37 24.25
C ALA A 201 -22.91 -8.48 25.66
N GLU A 202 -22.63 -7.37 26.34
CA GLU A 202 -22.15 -7.35 27.72
C GLU A 202 -23.24 -7.80 28.70
N ILE A 203 -24.50 -7.39 28.50
CA ILE A 203 -25.66 -7.83 29.29
C ILE A 203 -25.88 -9.35 29.13
N ASP A 204 -25.70 -9.88 27.92
CA ASP A 204 -25.76 -11.32 27.63
C ASP A 204 -24.57 -12.11 28.22
N GLY A 205 -23.64 -11.47 28.95
CA GLY A 205 -22.50 -12.10 29.60
C GLY A 205 -21.37 -12.48 28.65
N ALA A 206 -21.31 -11.93 27.46
CA ALA A 206 -20.24 -12.22 26.50
C ALA A 206 -18.87 -11.73 27.04
N SER A 207 -17.85 -12.56 26.95
CA SER A 207 -16.48 -12.17 27.30
C SER A 207 -15.97 -11.06 26.34
N ARG A 208 -15.01 -10.24 26.79
CA ARG A 208 -14.42 -9.16 25.99
C ARG A 208 -13.87 -9.67 24.64
N TRP A 209 -13.30 -10.87 24.61
CA TRP A 209 -12.83 -11.49 23.37
C TRP A 209 -13.99 -11.90 22.45
N ALA A 210 -15.10 -12.38 23.02
CA ALA A 210 -16.30 -12.73 22.26
C ALA A 210 -16.92 -11.46 21.65
N VAL A 211 -17.05 -10.37 22.40
CA VAL A 211 -17.52 -9.06 21.92
C VAL A 211 -16.63 -8.55 20.80
N PHE A 212 -15.30 -8.57 20.98
CA PHE A 212 -14.35 -8.18 19.93
C PHE A 212 -14.53 -8.98 18.64
N ARG A 213 -14.53 -10.32 18.74
CA ARG A 213 -14.52 -11.19 17.56
C ARG A 213 -15.88 -11.27 16.87
N ARG A 214 -16.99 -11.27 17.63
CA ARG A 214 -18.35 -11.54 17.11
C ARG A 214 -19.16 -10.29 16.86
N VAL A 215 -18.85 -9.18 17.51
CA VAL A 215 -19.61 -7.93 17.40
C VAL A 215 -18.77 -6.83 16.74
N LEU A 216 -17.61 -6.51 17.29
CA LEU A 216 -16.80 -5.39 16.84
C LEU A 216 -16.13 -5.65 15.49
N LEU A 217 -15.39 -6.75 15.37
CA LEU A 217 -14.63 -7.08 14.16
C LEU A 217 -15.50 -7.22 12.90
N PRO A 218 -16.71 -7.81 12.96
CA PRO A 218 -17.63 -7.84 11.82
C PRO A 218 -18.11 -6.45 11.38
N GLN A 219 -18.32 -5.52 12.31
CA GLN A 219 -18.70 -4.13 11.98
C GLN A 219 -17.55 -3.35 11.32
N LEU A 220 -16.30 -3.70 11.62
CA LEU A 220 -15.11 -3.12 11.02
C LEU A 220 -14.73 -3.74 9.66
N ARG A 221 -15.42 -4.80 9.20
CA ARG A 221 -15.10 -5.49 7.92
C ARG A 221 -14.96 -4.53 6.73
N PRO A 222 -15.87 -3.57 6.48
CA PRO A 222 -15.73 -2.66 5.33
C PRO A 222 -14.47 -1.81 5.43
N THR A 223 -14.17 -1.30 6.63
CA THR A 223 -12.97 -0.49 6.89
C THR A 223 -11.69 -1.33 6.76
N THR A 224 -11.69 -2.54 7.31
CA THR A 224 -10.57 -3.49 7.20
C THR A 224 -10.29 -3.83 5.74
N PHE A 225 -11.34 -4.04 4.96
CA PHE A 225 -11.21 -4.30 3.53
C PHE A 225 -10.63 -3.09 2.78
N PHE A 226 -11.17 -1.90 3.01
CA PHE A 226 -10.65 -0.66 2.43
C PHE A 226 -9.16 -0.48 2.76
N LEU A 227 -8.79 -0.64 4.03
CA LEU A 227 -7.40 -0.55 4.47
C LEU A 227 -6.52 -1.64 3.86
N SER A 228 -7.01 -2.87 3.72
CA SER A 228 -6.24 -3.95 3.11
C SER A 228 -5.86 -3.64 1.66
N ILE A 229 -6.76 -3.04 0.89
CA ILE A 229 -6.48 -2.62 -0.49
C ILE A 229 -5.50 -1.44 -0.50
N THR A 230 -5.78 -0.39 0.25
CA THR A 230 -4.98 0.85 0.19
C THR A 230 -3.57 0.65 0.72
N VAL A 231 -3.40 -0.08 1.83
CA VAL A 231 -2.07 -0.39 2.39
C VAL A 231 -1.31 -1.35 1.47
N LEU A 232 -1.98 -2.32 0.84
CA LEU A 232 -1.37 -3.23 -0.14
C LEU A 232 -0.84 -2.46 -1.35
N ILE A 233 -1.65 -1.59 -1.94
CA ILE A 233 -1.22 -0.77 -3.08
C ILE A 233 -0.02 0.11 -2.70
N ASN A 234 -0.10 0.81 -1.57
CA ASN A 234 0.96 1.69 -1.10
C ASN A 234 2.26 0.92 -0.77
N SER A 235 2.16 -0.27 -0.18
CA SER A 235 3.34 -1.08 0.15
C SER A 235 4.00 -1.70 -1.08
N LEU A 236 3.23 -2.11 -2.09
CA LEU A 236 3.78 -2.57 -3.37
C LEU A 236 4.51 -1.45 -4.14
N GLN A 237 4.13 -0.19 -3.91
CA GLN A 237 4.75 0.98 -4.57
C GLN A 237 5.88 1.61 -3.74
N VAL A 238 6.34 0.95 -2.67
CA VAL A 238 7.42 1.49 -1.83
C VAL A 238 8.72 1.60 -2.62
N PHE A 239 9.29 2.79 -2.63
CA PHE A 239 10.54 3.10 -3.29
C PHE A 239 11.50 3.88 -2.37
N ASP A 240 11.03 5.00 -1.84
CA ASP A 240 11.81 6.03 -1.16
C ASP A 240 12.54 5.49 0.08
N VAL A 241 11.87 4.73 0.93
CA VAL A 241 12.47 4.14 2.13
C VAL A 241 13.58 3.15 1.75
N ILE A 242 13.35 2.27 0.77
CA ILE A 242 14.35 1.31 0.29
C ILE A 242 15.54 2.04 -0.34
N ASN A 243 15.27 3.02 -1.20
CA ASN A 243 16.32 3.76 -1.90
C ASN A 243 17.23 4.55 -0.94
N VAL A 244 16.66 5.12 0.12
CA VAL A 244 17.44 5.88 1.11
C VAL A 244 18.18 4.96 2.06
N MET A 245 17.49 3.96 2.65
CA MET A 245 18.07 3.14 3.73
C MET A 245 19.12 2.14 3.24
N THR A 246 18.84 1.43 2.15
CA THR A 246 19.65 0.26 1.75
C THR A 246 20.10 0.27 0.30
N ARG A 247 19.50 1.11 -0.54
CA ARG A 247 19.70 1.11 -1.99
C ARG A 247 19.51 -0.25 -2.65
N GLY A 248 18.58 -1.05 -2.11
CA GLY A 248 18.29 -2.40 -2.59
C GLY A 248 19.18 -3.52 -2.04
N GLY A 249 20.31 -3.15 -1.39
CA GLY A 249 21.25 -4.09 -0.75
C GLY A 249 20.80 -4.57 0.62
N PRO A 250 21.66 -5.30 1.35
CA PRO A 250 22.96 -5.86 0.94
C PRO A 250 22.85 -7.04 -0.03
N GLU A 251 23.98 -7.67 -0.35
CA GLU A 251 24.06 -8.88 -1.20
C GLU A 251 23.38 -8.71 -2.58
N GLY A 252 23.50 -7.49 -3.16
CA GLY A 252 22.93 -7.15 -4.46
C GLY A 252 21.42 -6.91 -4.46
N THR A 253 20.61 -7.81 -3.90
CA THR A 253 19.14 -7.74 -3.95
C THR A 253 18.46 -7.95 -2.59
N GLY A 254 19.18 -7.83 -1.48
CA GLY A 254 18.70 -8.15 -0.12
C GLY A 254 17.40 -7.45 0.29
N THR A 255 17.19 -6.21 -0.17
CA THR A 255 15.95 -5.44 0.08
C THR A 255 15.30 -4.97 -1.22
N THR A 256 15.78 -5.41 -2.38
CA THR A 256 15.19 -5.04 -3.67
C THR A 256 13.77 -5.59 -3.78
N THR A 257 12.81 -4.69 -4.00
CA THR A 257 11.43 -5.01 -4.36
C THR A 257 11.25 -4.86 -5.87
N MET A 258 10.12 -5.33 -6.41
CA MET A 258 9.82 -5.19 -7.84
C MET A 258 9.81 -3.72 -8.29
N VAL A 259 9.25 -2.80 -7.49
CA VAL A 259 9.29 -1.35 -7.82
C VAL A 259 10.71 -0.82 -7.82
N TYR A 260 11.53 -1.23 -6.84
CA TYR A 260 12.91 -0.82 -6.81
C TYR A 260 13.71 -1.39 -8.00
N GLN A 261 13.41 -2.62 -8.42
CA GLN A 261 13.98 -3.22 -9.65
C GLN A 261 13.59 -2.41 -10.90
N VAL A 262 12.32 -1.97 -11.03
CA VAL A 262 11.92 -1.09 -12.14
C VAL A 262 12.82 0.14 -12.22
N TYR A 263 13.07 0.78 -11.09
CA TYR A 263 13.94 1.96 -11.03
C TYR A 263 15.38 1.64 -11.42
N VAL A 264 15.96 0.57 -10.88
CA VAL A 264 17.34 0.16 -11.17
C VAL A 264 17.51 -0.17 -12.65
N GLU A 265 16.61 -0.98 -13.22
CA GLU A 265 16.70 -1.37 -14.61
C GLU A 265 16.47 -0.17 -15.56
N THR A 266 15.50 0.68 -15.27
CA THR A 266 15.18 1.81 -16.14
C THR A 266 16.22 2.93 -16.07
N PHE A 267 16.66 3.34 -14.87
CA PHE A 267 17.42 4.57 -14.70
C PHE A 267 18.90 4.36 -14.37
N ARG A 268 19.27 3.19 -13.81
CA ARG A 268 20.68 2.89 -13.50
C ARG A 268 21.31 2.01 -14.59
N ASN A 269 20.57 1.00 -15.03
CA ASN A 269 21.06 0.05 -16.03
C ASN A 269 20.68 0.48 -17.47
N PHE A 270 19.88 1.55 -17.60
CA PHE A 270 19.39 2.08 -18.87
C PHE A 270 18.63 1.05 -19.74
N ARG A 271 18.00 0.07 -19.11
CA ARG A 271 17.22 -1.00 -19.76
C ARG A 271 15.72 -0.75 -19.57
N ALA A 272 15.23 0.36 -20.13
CA ALA A 272 13.87 0.82 -19.88
C ALA A 272 12.80 -0.16 -20.42
N GLY A 273 13.04 -0.86 -21.52
CA GLY A 273 12.16 -1.92 -22.01
C GLY A 273 12.03 -3.09 -21.02
N TYR A 274 13.14 -3.49 -20.39
CA TYR A 274 13.11 -4.48 -19.32
C TYR A 274 12.45 -3.96 -18.05
N GLY A 275 12.71 -2.71 -17.65
CA GLY A 275 12.02 -2.05 -16.54
C GLY A 275 10.51 -1.99 -16.77
N ALA A 276 10.07 -1.68 -18.00
CA ALA A 276 8.65 -1.71 -18.39
C ALA A 276 8.03 -3.11 -18.28
N THR A 277 8.82 -4.17 -18.54
CA THR A 277 8.38 -5.56 -18.35
C THR A 277 8.10 -5.84 -16.87
N VAL A 278 9.04 -5.49 -15.97
CA VAL A 278 8.86 -5.68 -14.52
C VAL A 278 7.65 -4.90 -14.02
N ALA A 279 7.48 -3.64 -14.46
CA ALA A 279 6.33 -2.81 -14.12
C ALA A 279 5.00 -3.41 -14.62
N THR A 280 4.98 -3.98 -15.83
CA THR A 280 3.80 -4.66 -16.40
C THR A 280 3.44 -5.92 -15.59
N ILE A 281 4.42 -6.74 -15.23
CA ILE A 281 4.20 -7.93 -14.40
C ILE A 281 3.64 -7.52 -13.03
N MET A 282 4.22 -6.52 -12.39
CA MET A 282 3.74 -6.00 -11.11
C MET A 282 2.32 -5.47 -11.20
N PHE A 283 1.99 -4.74 -12.28
CA PHE A 283 0.63 -4.27 -12.54
C PHE A 283 -0.37 -5.42 -12.66
N LEU A 284 -0.02 -6.49 -13.39
CA LEU A 284 -0.87 -7.67 -13.52
C LEU A 284 -1.06 -8.40 -12.18
N VAL A 285 -0.01 -8.52 -11.38
CA VAL A 285 -0.10 -9.10 -10.02
C VAL A 285 -1.05 -8.26 -9.15
N LEU A 286 -0.90 -6.93 -9.19
CA LEU A 286 -1.75 -6.02 -8.42
C LEU A 286 -3.22 -6.11 -8.86
N LEU A 287 -3.49 -6.18 -10.15
CA LEU A 287 -4.84 -6.41 -10.68
C LEU A 287 -5.43 -7.73 -10.20
N ALA A 288 -4.65 -8.81 -10.25
CA ALA A 288 -5.10 -10.14 -9.83
C ALA A 288 -5.44 -10.16 -8.33
N VAL A 289 -4.56 -9.58 -7.49
CA VAL A 289 -4.79 -9.51 -6.04
C VAL A 289 -6.01 -8.65 -5.71
N THR A 290 -6.13 -7.47 -6.33
CA THR A 290 -7.27 -6.57 -6.12
C THR A 290 -8.58 -7.22 -6.58
N TYR A 291 -8.57 -7.87 -7.73
CA TYR A 291 -9.74 -8.62 -8.22
C TYR A 291 -10.16 -9.71 -7.24
N TYR A 292 -9.20 -10.48 -6.73
CA TYR A 292 -9.48 -11.50 -5.71
C TYR A 292 -10.07 -10.91 -4.43
N GLN A 293 -9.50 -9.80 -3.92
CA GLN A 293 -10.01 -9.11 -2.73
C GLN A 293 -11.45 -8.66 -2.92
N VAL A 294 -11.78 -8.01 -4.04
CA VAL A 294 -13.14 -7.55 -4.36
C VAL A 294 -14.12 -8.72 -4.43
N ARG A 295 -13.73 -9.81 -5.09
CA ARG A 295 -14.57 -11.04 -5.18
C ARG A 295 -14.85 -11.67 -3.82
N VAL A 296 -13.87 -11.67 -2.92
CA VAL A 296 -14.06 -12.24 -1.56
C VAL A 296 -15.03 -11.38 -0.76
N MET A 297 -14.96 -10.06 -0.88
CA MET A 297 -15.87 -9.16 -0.19
C MET A 297 -17.31 -9.29 -0.67
N ASP A 298 -17.53 -9.33 -1.98
CA ASP A 298 -18.87 -9.48 -2.57
C ASP A 298 -19.59 -10.75 -2.09
N ARG A 299 -18.82 -11.83 -1.90
CA ARG A 299 -19.37 -13.09 -1.33
C ARG A 299 -19.76 -12.96 0.14
N GLY A 300 -18.99 -12.20 0.91
CA GLY A 300 -19.27 -11.98 2.34
C GLY A 300 -20.45 -11.03 2.63
N GLN A 301 -20.88 -10.23 1.64
CA GLN A 301 -22.06 -9.37 1.77
C GLN A 301 -23.37 -10.04 1.35
N ARG A 302 -23.30 -11.18 0.65
CA ARG A 302 -24.48 -11.93 0.19
C ARG A 302 -24.94 -13.04 1.16
N GLN A 303 -24.22 -13.22 2.26
CA GLN A 303 -24.58 -14.11 3.38
C GLN A 303 -25.02 -13.28 4.60
#